data_c89506d2a7e719c3fa9397af3eaab5ac
#
_entry.id   c89506d2a7e719c3fa9397af3eaab5ac
#
_cell.length_a   1.000
_cell.length_b   1.000
_cell.length_c   1.000
_cell.angle_alpha   90.00
_cell.angle_beta   90.00
_cell.angle_gamma   90.00
#
_symmetry.space_group_name_H-M   'P 1'
#
loop_
_entity.id
_entity.type
_entity.pdbx_description
1 polymer ?
#
loop_
_entity_poly.entity_id
_entity_poly.type
_entity_poly.pdbx_seq_one_letter_code
_entity_poly.pdbx_strand_id
1 'polypeptide(L)'
;MSWRYLCGMMGAEKGDLIMSENQDTKKVLLLALSGFELLEFSAFAEVLGWAKLEGGLAVEYDTAGFAREVRSTFDVPVTVDRVLWRRGAGVCSPVSVCAEDYDALAIPGGFEEYGYYEEAYRPDTAGLIRAFHKAGKPIASICVGALALGSSGILEGKKATTYALSGGHRQKQLAEFGAEVLTDEPIVVDGNLITSCGPSTAAGVAFQLLEMLTDRESAERVKKLMGFTPDH
;
A
#
# COMPACT_ATOMS: atom_id res chain seq x y z
N MET A 1 11.17 -37.28 22.51
CA MET A 1 12.42 -36.55 22.77
C MET A 1 12.14 -35.08 22.62
N SER A 2 12.31 -34.37 23.74
CA SER A 2 11.83 -32.99 23.98
C SER A 2 12.78 -31.96 23.38
N TRP A 3 12.25 -31.03 22.58
CA TRP A 3 12.94 -29.82 22.15
C TRP A 3 12.81 -28.74 23.25
N ARG A 4 13.57 -28.93 24.32
CA ARG A 4 13.85 -27.89 25.31
C ARG A 4 15.37 -27.90 25.51
N TYR A 5 16.07 -26.94 24.92
CA TYR A 5 17.37 -26.39 25.34
C TYR A 5 17.89 -25.51 24.21
N LEU A 6 17.70 -24.23 24.38
CA LEU A 6 18.63 -23.13 24.07
C LEU A 6 17.85 -21.79 24.13
N CYS A 7 17.44 -21.44 25.33
CA CYS A 7 17.09 -20.07 25.65
C CYS A 7 17.73 -19.74 26.98
N GLY A 8 18.96 -19.29 26.91
CA GLY A 8 19.72 -18.88 28.08
C GLY A 8 20.78 -17.85 27.66
N MET A 9 20.65 -16.67 28.26
CA MET A 9 21.65 -15.63 28.38
C MET A 9 21.87 -14.69 27.18
N MET A 10 20.99 -13.73 27.06
CA MET A 10 21.42 -12.32 26.91
C MET A 10 20.39 -11.46 27.64
N GLY A 11 20.75 -11.02 28.83
CA GLY A 11 20.04 -9.99 29.58
C GLY A 11 20.23 -8.66 28.85
N ALA A 12 19.27 -8.33 28.01
CA ALA A 12 19.04 -6.96 27.60
C ALA A 12 18.21 -6.31 28.71
N GLU A 13 18.77 -5.33 29.38
CA GLU A 13 18.06 -4.43 30.24
C GLU A 13 16.82 -3.93 29.48
N LYS A 14 15.63 -4.19 30.04
CA LYS A 14 14.41 -3.51 29.66
C LYS A 14 14.59 -2.04 30.05
N GLY A 15 15.19 -1.28 29.13
CA GLY A 15 15.01 0.16 29.15
C GLY A 15 13.52 0.42 29.04
N ASP A 16 12.96 1.05 30.06
CA ASP A 16 11.58 1.54 30.06
C ASP A 16 11.40 2.37 28.76
N LEU A 17 10.73 1.78 27.78
CA LEU A 17 10.19 2.54 26.66
C LEU A 17 9.14 3.45 27.28
N ILE A 18 9.55 4.66 27.58
CA ILE A 18 8.62 5.77 27.84
C ILE A 18 7.87 5.92 26.53
N MET A 19 6.70 5.28 26.45
CA MET A 19 5.71 5.57 25.42
C MET A 19 5.44 7.06 25.53
N SER A 20 5.93 7.87 24.61
CA SER A 20 5.58 9.27 24.55
C SER A 20 4.08 9.33 24.31
N GLU A 21 3.36 9.76 25.34
CA GLU A 21 1.94 10.01 25.27
C GLU A 21 1.67 10.96 24.11
N ASN A 22 0.78 10.55 23.19
CA ASN A 22 0.17 11.39 22.15
C ASN A 22 0.86 11.51 20.81
N GLN A 23 1.44 10.45 20.23
CA GLN A 23 1.59 10.41 18.77
C GLN A 23 0.26 9.95 18.16
N ASP A 24 -0.34 10.82 17.34
CA ASP A 24 -1.51 10.48 16.53
C ASP A 24 -1.19 9.26 15.66
N THR A 25 -1.89 8.12 15.91
CA THR A 25 -1.63 6.87 15.18
C THR A 25 -1.96 7.05 13.71
N LYS A 26 -0.96 6.88 12.84
CA LYS A 26 -1.14 6.95 11.38
C LYS A 26 -1.78 5.68 10.87
N LYS A 27 -2.86 5.82 10.14
CA LYS A 27 -3.66 4.69 9.67
C LYS A 27 -3.68 4.60 8.15
N VAL A 28 -3.31 3.44 7.61
CA VAL A 28 -3.27 3.16 6.17
C VAL A 28 -4.47 2.33 5.76
N LEU A 29 -5.12 2.68 4.66
CA LEU A 29 -6.07 1.83 3.98
C LEU A 29 -5.36 1.02 2.90
N LEU A 30 -5.28 -0.30 3.07
CA LEU A 30 -4.68 -1.23 2.11
C LEU A 30 -5.77 -1.92 1.29
N LEU A 31 -5.83 -1.67 -0.01
CA LEU A 31 -6.82 -2.29 -0.88
C LEU A 31 -6.42 -3.71 -1.28
N ALA A 32 -7.40 -4.61 -1.23
CA ALA A 32 -7.38 -5.93 -1.83
C ALA A 32 -8.48 -5.99 -2.89
N LEU A 33 -8.16 -5.66 -4.13
CA LEU A 33 -9.06 -5.81 -5.27
C LEU A 33 -8.97 -7.24 -5.81
N SER A 34 -10.03 -7.79 -6.39
CA SER A 34 -10.01 -9.15 -6.98
C SER A 34 -8.80 -9.35 -7.88
N GLY A 35 -8.10 -10.47 -7.74
CA GLY A 35 -6.89 -10.75 -8.51
C GLY A 35 -5.68 -9.89 -8.17
N PHE A 36 -5.65 -9.27 -6.99
CA PHE A 36 -4.49 -8.50 -6.54
C PHE A 36 -3.22 -9.36 -6.43
N GLU A 37 -2.05 -8.75 -6.65
CA GLU A 37 -0.76 -9.44 -6.49
C GLU A 37 -0.38 -9.54 -5.01
N LEU A 38 -0.30 -10.79 -4.51
CA LEU A 38 -0.11 -11.06 -3.09
C LEU A 38 1.24 -10.55 -2.56
N LEU A 39 2.32 -10.63 -3.36
CA LEU A 39 3.64 -10.13 -2.96
C LEU A 39 3.61 -8.61 -2.73
N GLU A 40 2.87 -7.89 -3.55
CA GLU A 40 2.74 -6.43 -3.45
C GLU A 40 1.87 -6.03 -2.24
N PHE A 41 0.77 -6.75 -2.04
CA PHE A 41 -0.11 -6.57 -0.89
C PHE A 41 0.63 -6.86 0.43
N SER A 42 1.33 -8.00 0.49
CA SER A 42 2.03 -8.41 1.70
C SER A 42 3.18 -7.47 2.07
N ALA A 43 3.85 -6.85 1.09
CA ALA A 43 4.90 -5.89 1.36
C ALA A 43 4.40 -4.69 2.19
N PHE A 44 3.23 -4.14 1.88
CA PHE A 44 2.62 -3.09 2.69
C PHE A 44 2.26 -3.59 4.09
N ALA A 45 1.60 -4.75 4.19
CA ALA A 45 1.19 -5.32 5.47
C ALA A 45 2.38 -5.62 6.37
N GLU A 46 3.45 -6.22 5.83
CA GLU A 46 4.66 -6.56 6.56
C GLU A 46 5.42 -5.31 7.03
N VAL A 47 5.69 -4.36 6.15
CA VAL A 47 6.43 -3.14 6.53
C VAL A 47 5.69 -2.35 7.61
N LEU A 48 4.37 -2.19 7.50
CA LEU A 48 3.57 -1.51 8.52
C LEU A 48 3.47 -2.33 9.81
N GLY A 49 3.38 -3.66 9.71
CA GLY A 49 3.40 -4.56 10.86
C GLY A 49 4.72 -4.49 11.63
N TRP A 50 5.86 -4.57 10.95
CA TRP A 50 7.19 -4.41 11.54
C TRP A 50 7.40 -3.00 12.14
N ALA A 51 6.91 -1.97 11.45
CA ALA A 51 6.95 -0.60 11.95
C ALA A 51 6.25 -0.47 13.30
N LYS A 52 5.08 -1.08 13.46
CA LYS A 52 4.32 -1.08 14.69
C LYS A 52 4.98 -1.92 15.79
N LEU A 53 5.30 -3.20 15.50
CA LEU A 53 5.71 -4.17 16.53
C LEU A 53 7.17 -4.01 16.93
N GLU A 54 8.08 -3.94 15.99
CA GLU A 54 9.53 -3.88 16.25
C GLU A 54 10.08 -2.45 16.16
N GLY A 55 9.48 -1.63 15.29
CA GLY A 55 9.79 -0.22 15.15
C GLY A 55 9.27 0.67 16.26
N GLY A 56 8.26 0.23 17.00
CA GLY A 56 7.60 1.02 18.04
C GLY A 56 6.91 2.29 17.52
N LEU A 57 6.53 2.30 16.21
CA LEU A 57 5.88 3.43 15.59
C LEU A 57 4.36 3.36 15.76
N ALA A 58 3.73 4.53 15.93
CA ALA A 58 2.28 4.64 15.99
C ALA A 58 1.68 4.59 14.57
N VAL A 59 1.75 3.41 13.94
CA VAL A 59 1.19 3.13 12.61
C VAL A 59 0.32 1.89 12.66
N GLU A 60 -0.75 1.87 11.87
CA GLU A 60 -1.61 0.70 11.68
C GLU A 60 -2.24 0.71 10.29
N TYR A 61 -2.89 -0.38 9.91
CA TYR A 61 -3.64 -0.45 8.67
C TYR A 61 -4.92 -1.26 8.83
N ASP A 62 -5.92 -0.92 8.01
CA ASP A 62 -7.08 -1.76 7.72
C ASP A 62 -6.99 -2.24 6.27
N THR A 63 -7.39 -3.47 6.03
CA THR A 63 -7.54 -4.02 4.68
C THR A 63 -8.96 -3.81 4.18
N ALA A 64 -9.14 -3.48 2.88
CA ALA A 64 -10.46 -3.26 2.31
C ALA A 64 -10.60 -3.86 0.90
N GLY A 65 -11.77 -4.40 0.59
CA GLY A 65 -12.12 -4.98 -0.71
C GLY A 65 -13.62 -4.95 -0.97
N PHE A 66 -14.06 -5.36 -2.16
CA PHE A 66 -15.49 -5.37 -2.50
C PHE A 66 -16.23 -6.62 -1.99
N ALA A 67 -15.52 -7.59 -1.42
CA ALA A 67 -16.06 -8.75 -0.74
C ALA A 67 -15.32 -8.97 0.58
N ARG A 68 -15.93 -9.70 1.52
CA ARG A 68 -15.30 -10.04 2.81
C ARG A 68 -14.08 -10.96 2.63
N GLU A 69 -14.12 -11.87 1.67
CA GLU A 69 -13.01 -12.67 1.20
C GLU A 69 -12.67 -12.26 -0.22
N VAL A 70 -11.42 -11.87 -0.46
CA VAL A 70 -10.89 -11.50 -1.77
C VAL A 70 -9.78 -12.47 -2.14
N ARG A 71 -9.74 -12.89 -3.40
CA ARG A 71 -8.71 -13.82 -3.89
C ARG A 71 -7.64 -13.08 -4.66
N SER A 72 -6.39 -13.42 -4.35
CA SER A 72 -5.22 -12.90 -5.06
C SER A 72 -5.09 -13.53 -6.45
N THR A 73 -4.14 -13.06 -7.24
CA THR A 73 -3.78 -13.58 -8.57
C THR A 73 -3.59 -15.10 -8.58
N PHE A 74 -3.00 -15.69 -7.55
CA PHE A 74 -2.74 -17.13 -7.47
C PHE A 74 -3.70 -17.83 -6.49
N ASP A 75 -4.93 -17.35 -6.42
CA ASP A 75 -6.06 -17.95 -5.69
C ASP A 75 -5.87 -18.06 -4.17
N VAL A 76 -4.97 -17.26 -3.58
CA VAL A 76 -4.83 -17.20 -2.13
C VAL A 76 -5.92 -16.30 -1.56
N PRO A 77 -6.81 -16.82 -0.67
CA PRO A 77 -7.87 -16.00 -0.09
C PRO A 77 -7.34 -15.11 1.02
N VAL A 78 -7.80 -13.86 1.04
CA VAL A 78 -7.54 -12.89 2.10
C VAL A 78 -8.87 -12.38 2.64
N THR A 79 -9.05 -12.44 3.95
CA THR A 79 -10.20 -11.83 4.63
C THR A 79 -9.88 -10.38 4.95
N VAL A 80 -10.65 -9.44 4.41
CA VAL A 80 -10.46 -8.01 4.64
C VAL A 80 -11.20 -7.51 5.87
N ASP A 81 -10.69 -6.44 6.49
CA ASP A 81 -11.30 -5.80 7.67
C ASP A 81 -12.55 -5.01 7.30
N ARG A 82 -12.55 -4.38 6.12
CA ARG A 82 -13.60 -3.50 5.64
C ARG A 82 -14.11 -3.95 4.27
N VAL A 83 -15.41 -3.85 4.06
CA VAL A 83 -16.02 -4.10 2.74
C VAL A 83 -16.40 -2.76 2.12
N LEU A 84 -15.89 -2.51 0.89
CA LEU A 84 -16.21 -1.33 0.11
C LEU A 84 -17.63 -1.46 -0.45
N TRP A 85 -18.56 -0.61 -0.02
CA TRP A 85 -19.94 -0.66 -0.47
C TRP A 85 -20.23 0.38 -1.56
N ARG A 86 -21.12 0.00 -2.48
CA ARG A 86 -21.74 0.94 -3.40
C ARG A 86 -22.45 2.04 -2.62
N ARG A 87 -22.16 3.29 -2.94
CA ARG A 87 -22.97 4.43 -2.53
C ARG A 87 -24.35 4.30 -3.14
N GLY A 88 -25.27 3.66 -2.44
CA GLY A 88 -26.71 3.73 -2.71
C GLY A 88 -27.24 5.01 -2.11
N ALA A 89 -27.75 5.93 -2.96
CA ALA A 89 -28.57 7.08 -2.59
C ALA A 89 -28.51 7.54 -1.11
N GLY A 90 -27.54 8.33 -0.75
CA GLY A 90 -27.67 9.27 0.38
C GLY A 90 -27.46 8.74 1.80
N VAL A 91 -27.06 7.48 2.01
CA VAL A 91 -26.81 6.94 3.36
C VAL A 91 -25.40 6.38 3.42
N CYS A 92 -24.51 7.00 4.23
CA CYS A 92 -23.31 6.31 4.73
C CYS A 92 -23.81 5.13 5.57
N SER A 93 -23.62 3.90 5.09
CA SER A 93 -23.78 2.72 5.92
C SER A 93 -22.69 2.71 7.00
N PRO A 94 -22.94 2.25 8.23
CA PRO A 94 -21.93 2.23 9.31
C PRO A 94 -20.70 1.37 9.03
N VAL A 95 -20.53 0.84 7.83
CA VAL A 95 -19.38 0.06 7.35
C VAL A 95 -18.71 0.72 6.14
N SER A 96 -19.09 1.92 5.73
CA SER A 96 -18.46 2.62 4.62
C SER A 96 -17.07 3.12 5.01
N VAL A 97 -16.07 2.83 4.16
CA VAL A 97 -14.72 3.37 4.28
C VAL A 97 -14.75 4.85 3.89
N CYS A 98 -14.37 5.71 4.82
CA CYS A 98 -14.24 7.14 4.58
C CYS A 98 -12.74 7.50 4.52
N ALA A 99 -12.32 8.27 3.51
CA ALA A 99 -10.93 8.68 3.40
C ALA A 99 -10.46 9.51 4.61
N GLU A 100 -11.38 10.14 5.31
CA GLU A 100 -11.12 10.93 6.52
C GLU A 100 -10.57 10.08 7.67
N ASP A 101 -10.93 8.80 7.74
CA ASP A 101 -10.55 7.87 8.81
C ASP A 101 -9.12 7.31 8.64
N TYR A 102 -8.42 7.66 7.57
CA TYR A 102 -7.11 7.14 7.21
C TYR A 102 -6.15 8.27 6.82
N ASP A 103 -4.84 8.04 7.02
CA ASP A 103 -3.77 8.96 6.68
C ASP A 103 -3.15 8.68 5.31
N ALA A 104 -3.26 7.45 4.79
CA ALA A 104 -2.75 7.07 3.47
C ALA A 104 -3.56 5.95 2.83
N LEU A 105 -3.38 5.79 1.50
CA LEU A 105 -3.95 4.73 0.68
C LEU A 105 -2.84 3.91 0.03
N ALA A 106 -2.92 2.57 0.13
CA ALA A 106 -2.01 1.64 -0.51
C ALA A 106 -2.78 0.73 -1.50
N ILE A 107 -2.30 0.63 -2.74
CA ILE A 107 -2.96 -0.09 -3.84
C ILE A 107 -1.97 -1.04 -4.52
N PRO A 108 -1.98 -2.33 -4.19
CA PRO A 108 -1.28 -3.34 -4.97
C PRO A 108 -1.81 -3.41 -6.40
N GLY A 109 -0.99 -3.85 -7.34
CA GLY A 109 -1.46 -4.23 -8.67
C GLY A 109 -2.13 -5.60 -8.66
N GLY A 110 -2.35 -6.13 -9.85
CA GLY A 110 -2.99 -7.44 -10.03
C GLY A 110 -3.10 -7.80 -11.51
N PHE A 111 -3.85 -8.86 -11.82
CA PHE A 111 -3.93 -9.39 -13.16
C PHE A 111 -5.36 -9.29 -13.73
N GLU A 112 -5.44 -8.93 -15.01
CA GLU A 112 -6.68 -8.80 -15.76
C GLU A 112 -7.49 -10.09 -15.79
N GLU A 113 -6.82 -11.23 -15.95
CA GLU A 113 -7.42 -12.54 -16.03
C GLU A 113 -8.14 -12.97 -14.75
N TYR A 114 -7.83 -12.30 -13.63
CA TYR A 114 -8.43 -12.56 -12.32
C TYR A 114 -9.38 -11.44 -11.85
N GLY A 115 -9.83 -10.58 -12.79
CA GLY A 115 -10.86 -9.56 -12.54
C GLY A 115 -10.34 -8.26 -11.92
N TYR A 116 -9.01 -8.05 -11.86
CA TYR A 116 -8.43 -6.88 -11.20
C TYR A 116 -8.99 -5.55 -11.74
N TYR A 117 -9.04 -5.37 -13.06
CA TYR A 117 -9.48 -4.12 -13.68
C TYR A 117 -10.99 -3.87 -13.55
N GLU A 118 -11.78 -4.93 -13.36
CA GLU A 118 -13.22 -4.78 -13.09
C GLU A 118 -13.46 -3.99 -11.81
N GLU A 119 -12.62 -4.20 -10.79
CA GLU A 119 -12.71 -3.46 -9.53
C GLU A 119 -11.84 -2.20 -9.50
N ALA A 120 -10.66 -2.21 -10.12
CA ALA A 120 -9.75 -1.06 -10.18
C ALA A 120 -10.36 0.15 -10.88
N TYR A 121 -11.17 -0.08 -11.93
CA TYR A 121 -11.82 0.98 -12.72
C TYR A 121 -13.25 1.31 -12.26
N ARG A 122 -13.69 0.76 -11.13
CA ARG A 122 -15.02 1.12 -10.59
C ARG A 122 -15.08 2.60 -10.22
N PRO A 123 -16.25 3.24 -10.42
CA PRO A 123 -16.47 4.60 -9.92
C PRO A 123 -16.23 4.76 -8.42
N ASP A 124 -16.50 3.71 -7.63
CA ASP A 124 -16.27 3.68 -6.18
C ASP A 124 -14.76 3.74 -5.87
N THR A 125 -13.93 2.94 -6.54
CA THR A 125 -12.47 2.95 -6.42
C THR A 125 -11.90 4.31 -6.83
N ALA A 126 -12.33 4.83 -7.98
CA ALA A 126 -11.91 6.15 -8.46
C ALA A 126 -12.35 7.28 -7.50
N GLY A 127 -13.54 7.16 -6.91
CA GLY A 127 -14.05 8.10 -5.91
C GLY A 127 -13.20 8.11 -4.64
N LEU A 128 -12.82 6.94 -4.15
CA LEU A 128 -11.95 6.78 -2.99
C LEU A 128 -10.57 7.38 -3.25
N ILE A 129 -9.93 7.03 -4.37
CA ILE A 129 -8.62 7.58 -4.78
C ILE A 129 -8.66 9.11 -4.83
N ARG A 130 -9.68 9.69 -5.47
CA ARG A 130 -9.84 11.16 -5.52
C ARG A 130 -10.04 11.79 -4.15
N ALA A 131 -10.71 11.12 -3.22
CA ALA A 131 -10.91 11.62 -1.86
C ALA A 131 -9.59 11.75 -1.10
N PHE A 132 -8.72 10.71 -1.15
CA PHE A 132 -7.37 10.77 -0.59
C PHE A 132 -6.51 11.85 -1.25
N HIS A 133 -6.52 11.91 -2.58
CA HIS A 133 -5.76 12.91 -3.33
C HIS A 133 -6.19 14.34 -2.97
N LYS A 134 -7.49 14.61 -2.94
CA LYS A 134 -8.05 15.93 -2.57
C LYS A 134 -7.68 16.33 -1.14
N ALA A 135 -7.58 15.37 -0.23
CA ALA A 135 -7.15 15.59 1.15
C ALA A 135 -5.63 15.75 1.30
N GLY A 136 -4.85 15.68 0.21
CA GLY A 136 -3.39 15.76 0.22
C GLY A 136 -2.69 14.57 0.88
N LYS A 137 -3.41 13.46 1.09
CA LYS A 137 -2.90 12.26 1.77
C LYS A 137 -2.03 11.42 0.83
N PRO A 138 -0.96 10.77 1.32
CA PRO A 138 -0.14 9.86 0.53
C PRO A 138 -0.95 8.74 -0.12
N ILE A 139 -0.64 8.46 -1.39
CA ILE A 139 -1.19 7.33 -2.14
C ILE A 139 -0.02 6.57 -2.76
N ALA A 140 0.14 5.31 -2.37
CA ALA A 140 1.17 4.42 -2.90
C ALA A 140 0.55 3.33 -3.76
N SER A 141 1.08 3.12 -4.95
CA SER A 141 0.65 2.04 -5.84
C SER A 141 1.82 1.28 -6.43
N ILE A 142 1.62 -0.01 -6.67
CA ILE A 142 2.63 -0.89 -7.24
C ILE A 142 2.10 -1.45 -8.57
N CYS A 143 2.99 -1.65 -9.54
CA CYS A 143 2.68 -2.31 -10.79
C CYS A 143 1.49 -1.64 -11.51
N VAL A 144 0.49 -2.42 -11.92
CA VAL A 144 -0.73 -1.93 -12.57
C VAL A 144 -1.69 -1.19 -11.62
N GLY A 145 -1.40 -1.15 -10.32
CA GLY A 145 -2.12 -0.28 -9.38
C GLY A 145 -2.09 1.19 -9.77
N ALA A 146 -1.03 1.64 -10.46
CA ALA A 146 -0.94 2.98 -11.02
C ALA A 146 -2.03 3.28 -12.08
N LEU A 147 -2.55 2.26 -12.77
CA LEU A 147 -3.63 2.45 -13.74
C LEU A 147 -4.96 2.80 -13.05
N ALA A 148 -5.19 2.32 -11.81
CA ALA A 148 -6.34 2.76 -11.02
C ALA A 148 -6.23 4.25 -10.68
N LEU A 149 -5.02 4.73 -10.36
CA LEU A 149 -4.76 6.16 -10.14
C LEU A 149 -5.02 6.95 -11.44
N GLY A 150 -4.49 6.48 -12.58
CA GLY A 150 -4.69 7.09 -13.89
C GLY A 150 -6.17 7.20 -14.26
N SER A 151 -6.92 6.11 -14.15
CA SER A 151 -8.35 6.08 -14.46
C SER A 151 -9.19 6.99 -13.55
N SER A 152 -8.71 7.28 -12.35
CA SER A 152 -9.35 8.24 -11.44
C SER A 152 -9.12 9.70 -11.82
N GLY A 153 -8.18 9.98 -12.74
CA GLY A 153 -7.84 11.32 -13.24
C GLY A 153 -6.79 12.07 -12.39
N ILE A 154 -6.24 11.47 -11.34
CA ILE A 154 -5.29 12.18 -10.45
C ILE A 154 -3.85 12.21 -11.00
N LEU A 155 -3.56 11.47 -12.07
CA LEU A 155 -2.22 11.42 -12.68
C LEU A 155 -2.06 12.38 -13.87
N GLU A 156 -3.07 13.17 -14.23
CA GLU A 156 -2.94 14.14 -15.32
C GLU A 156 -1.81 15.14 -15.03
N GLY A 157 -0.79 15.18 -15.91
CA GLY A 157 0.40 16.02 -15.76
C GLY A 157 1.33 15.63 -14.62
N LYS A 158 1.16 14.46 -14.01
CA LYS A 158 2.02 13.93 -12.94
C LYS A 158 3.02 12.93 -13.47
N LYS A 159 4.22 12.92 -12.87
CA LYS A 159 5.22 11.88 -13.11
C LYS A 159 4.79 10.58 -12.45
N ALA A 160 4.82 9.50 -13.22
CA ALA A 160 4.42 8.19 -12.72
C ALA A 160 5.11 7.06 -13.51
N THR A 161 5.09 5.87 -12.95
CA THR A 161 5.48 4.65 -13.65
C THR A 161 4.50 3.52 -13.35
N THR A 162 4.56 2.46 -14.14
CA THR A 162 3.76 1.24 -13.97
C THR A 162 4.50 0.06 -14.56
N TYR A 163 3.90 -1.13 -14.56
CA TYR A 163 4.48 -2.34 -15.12
C TYR A 163 5.03 -2.13 -16.53
N ALA A 164 6.32 -2.41 -16.69
CA ALA A 164 7.10 -2.04 -17.89
C ALA A 164 7.24 -3.17 -18.92
N LEU A 165 7.05 -4.43 -18.51
CA LEU A 165 7.25 -5.58 -19.39
C LEU A 165 6.10 -5.73 -20.41
N SER A 166 6.14 -6.77 -21.24
CA SER A 166 5.14 -7.00 -22.29
C SER A 166 5.07 -5.86 -23.33
N GLY A 167 6.23 -5.34 -23.74
CA GLY A 167 6.35 -4.28 -24.76
C GLY A 167 5.86 -2.91 -24.29
N GLY A 168 5.82 -2.66 -22.98
CA GLY A 168 5.44 -1.38 -22.41
C GLY A 168 3.94 -1.06 -22.57
N HIS A 169 3.10 -2.07 -22.77
CA HIS A 169 1.66 -1.86 -22.99
C HIS A 169 1.02 -1.07 -21.84
N ARG A 170 1.34 -1.40 -20.58
CA ARG A 170 0.75 -0.72 -19.43
C ARG A 170 1.29 0.70 -19.25
N GLN A 171 2.54 0.95 -19.65
CA GLN A 171 3.11 2.30 -19.68
C GLN A 171 2.40 3.20 -20.71
N LYS A 172 2.09 2.66 -21.92
CA LYS A 172 1.30 3.38 -22.92
C LYS A 172 -0.11 3.70 -22.40
N GLN A 173 -0.76 2.73 -21.77
CA GLN A 173 -2.07 2.92 -21.15
C GLN A 173 -2.02 3.99 -20.04
N LEU A 174 -0.95 4.04 -19.22
CA LEU A 174 -0.78 5.06 -18.19
C LEU A 174 -0.63 6.46 -18.82
N ALA A 175 0.11 6.56 -19.95
CA ALA A 175 0.24 7.81 -20.70
C ALA A 175 -1.10 8.30 -21.29
N GLU A 176 -1.99 7.40 -21.70
CA GLU A 176 -3.34 7.72 -22.18
C GLU A 176 -4.21 8.37 -21.07
N PHE A 177 -3.90 8.10 -19.80
CA PHE A 177 -4.51 8.79 -18.66
C PHE A 177 -3.85 10.15 -18.33
N GLY A 178 -2.97 10.65 -19.19
CA GLY A 178 -2.35 11.97 -19.07
C GLY A 178 -1.11 12.02 -18.16
N ALA A 179 -0.59 10.88 -17.72
CA ALA A 179 0.63 10.84 -16.91
C ALA A 179 1.90 11.10 -17.75
N GLU A 180 2.89 11.79 -17.18
CA GLU A 180 4.26 11.82 -17.65
C GLU A 180 4.95 10.51 -17.21
N VAL A 181 5.01 9.52 -18.11
CA VAL A 181 5.50 8.18 -17.75
C VAL A 181 7.03 8.14 -17.77
N LEU A 182 7.63 7.84 -16.62
CA LEU A 182 9.06 7.59 -16.48
C LEU A 182 9.33 6.09 -16.67
N THR A 183 9.80 5.71 -17.86
CA THR A 183 9.88 4.30 -18.29
C THR A 183 10.99 3.51 -17.61
N ASP A 184 12.07 4.18 -17.22
CA ASP A 184 13.29 3.56 -16.68
C ASP A 184 13.40 3.67 -15.15
N GLU A 185 12.45 4.37 -14.52
CA GLU A 185 12.45 4.55 -13.07
C GLU A 185 11.64 3.44 -12.40
N PRO A 186 12.26 2.65 -11.49
CA PRO A 186 11.55 1.56 -10.82
C PRO A 186 10.50 2.05 -9.82
N ILE A 187 10.73 3.19 -9.18
CA ILE A 187 9.81 3.86 -8.25
C ILE A 187 9.82 5.35 -8.57
N VAL A 188 8.66 5.93 -8.74
CA VAL A 188 8.47 7.36 -8.99
C VAL A 188 7.66 7.98 -7.86
N VAL A 189 8.17 9.09 -7.33
CA VAL A 189 7.48 9.92 -6.34
C VAL A 189 7.22 11.29 -6.95
N ASP A 190 5.95 11.69 -6.98
CA ASP A 190 5.51 13.04 -7.38
C ASP A 190 4.57 13.62 -6.31
N GLY A 191 5.11 14.48 -5.47
CA GLY A 191 4.39 15.02 -4.32
C GLY A 191 4.02 13.92 -3.33
N ASN A 192 2.74 13.68 -3.14
CA ASN A 192 2.20 12.65 -2.25
C ASN A 192 1.83 11.34 -2.99
N LEU A 193 2.20 11.20 -4.25
CA LEU A 193 1.93 10.01 -5.06
C LEU A 193 3.20 9.17 -5.23
N ILE A 194 3.09 7.87 -4.97
CA ILE A 194 4.14 6.88 -5.18
C ILE A 194 3.61 5.85 -6.18
N THR A 195 4.35 5.63 -7.26
CA THR A 195 4.05 4.61 -8.27
C THR A 195 5.29 3.77 -8.54
N SER A 196 5.12 2.51 -8.96
CA SER A 196 6.27 1.65 -9.26
C SER A 196 6.01 0.61 -10.33
N CYS A 197 7.10 0.02 -10.85
CA CYS A 197 7.07 -0.83 -12.05
C CYS A 197 6.67 -2.29 -11.80
N GLY A 198 6.53 -2.76 -10.55
CA GLY A 198 6.12 -4.15 -10.34
C GLY A 198 6.50 -4.77 -9.00
N PRO A 199 6.29 -6.07 -8.81
CA PRO A 199 6.45 -6.77 -7.54
C PRO A 199 7.86 -6.64 -6.92
N SER A 200 8.91 -6.55 -7.74
CA SER A 200 10.29 -6.39 -7.25
C SER A 200 10.53 -5.09 -6.47
N THR A 201 9.67 -4.09 -6.65
CA THR A 201 9.76 -2.79 -5.98
C THR A 201 8.88 -2.69 -4.73
N ALA A 202 8.11 -3.73 -4.41
CA ALA A 202 7.04 -3.69 -3.43
C ALA A 202 7.52 -3.23 -2.04
N ALA A 203 8.60 -3.80 -1.52
CA ALA A 203 9.18 -3.39 -0.24
C ALA A 203 9.66 -1.93 -0.27
N GLY A 204 10.30 -1.51 -1.37
CA GLY A 204 10.75 -0.12 -1.55
C GLY A 204 9.61 0.89 -1.50
N VAL A 205 8.48 0.59 -2.16
CA VAL A 205 7.28 1.43 -2.11
C VAL A 205 6.68 1.49 -0.72
N ALA A 206 6.62 0.36 -0.01
CA ALA A 206 6.09 0.30 1.34
C ALA A 206 6.96 1.11 2.33
N PHE A 207 8.31 1.05 2.21
CA PHE A 207 9.21 1.90 2.99
C PHE A 207 9.07 3.38 2.64
N GLN A 208 8.89 3.71 1.35
CA GLN A 208 8.67 5.10 0.94
C GLN A 208 7.36 5.65 1.50
N LEU A 209 6.30 4.83 1.53
CA LEU A 209 5.03 5.21 2.17
C LEU A 209 5.22 5.41 3.69
N LEU A 210 5.95 4.52 4.36
CA LEU A 210 6.26 4.65 5.79
C LEU A 210 7.04 5.94 6.08
N GLU A 211 8.03 6.30 5.22
CA GLU A 211 8.77 7.55 5.33
C GLU A 211 7.85 8.77 5.24
N MET A 212 6.88 8.77 4.32
CA MET A 212 5.90 9.86 4.19
C MET A 212 4.95 9.98 5.39
N LEU A 213 4.66 8.87 6.06
CA LEU A 213 3.78 8.83 7.23
C LEU A 213 4.49 9.20 8.52
N THR A 214 5.80 8.99 8.58
CA THR A 214 6.63 9.20 9.75
C THR A 214 7.80 10.13 9.43
N ASP A 215 8.97 9.56 9.22
CA ASP A 215 10.18 10.23 8.80
C ASP A 215 11.19 9.23 8.22
N ARG A 216 12.22 9.74 7.56
CA ARG A 216 13.26 8.93 6.94
C ARG A 216 14.03 8.05 7.94
N GLU A 217 14.35 8.58 9.13
CA GLU A 217 15.12 7.84 10.13
C GLU A 217 14.33 6.62 10.63
N SER A 218 13.05 6.81 10.90
CA SER A 218 12.12 5.76 11.30
C SER A 218 11.96 4.68 10.21
N ALA A 219 11.78 5.07 8.96
CA ALA A 219 11.68 4.14 7.83
C ALA A 219 12.97 3.33 7.62
N GLU A 220 14.14 3.97 7.67
CA GLU A 220 15.44 3.28 7.56
C GLU A 220 15.71 2.35 8.75
N ARG A 221 15.25 2.70 9.95
CA ARG A 221 15.33 1.82 11.12
C ARG A 221 14.51 0.56 10.91
N VAL A 222 13.25 0.67 10.45
CA VAL A 222 12.39 -0.48 10.17
C VAL A 222 12.99 -1.34 9.06
N LYS A 223 13.51 -0.73 8.00
CA LYS A 223 14.20 -1.41 6.89
C LYS A 223 15.36 -2.27 7.40
N LYS A 224 16.18 -1.75 8.32
CA LYS A 224 17.26 -2.52 8.97
C LYS A 224 16.73 -3.66 9.84
N LEU A 225 15.69 -3.43 10.62
CA LEU A 225 15.06 -4.47 11.45
C LEU A 225 14.52 -5.63 10.59
N MET A 226 14.00 -5.35 9.41
CA MET A 226 13.55 -6.36 8.44
C MET A 226 14.69 -7.03 7.67
N GLY A 227 15.96 -6.65 7.90
CA GLY A 227 17.13 -7.23 7.24
C GLY A 227 17.44 -6.68 5.84
N PHE A 228 16.75 -5.63 5.40
CA PHE A 228 17.14 -4.89 4.20
C PHE A 228 18.33 -4.01 4.54
N THR A 229 19.54 -4.51 4.33
CA THR A 229 20.77 -3.74 4.51
C THR A 229 20.97 -2.78 3.33
N PRO A 230 21.66 -1.62 3.54
CA PRO A 230 22.17 -0.86 2.41
C PRO A 230 23.07 -1.77 1.56
N ASP A 231 23.00 -1.65 0.25
CA ASP A 231 23.82 -2.40 -0.69
C ASP A 231 25.30 -2.30 -0.27
N HIS A 232 25.92 -3.49 -0.11
CA HIS A 232 27.37 -3.61 0.08
C HIS A 232 28.06 -3.62 -1.26
#